data_046d866a16c1aee84d9a2b0edd648481
#
_entry.id   046d866a16c1aee84d9a2b0edd648481
#
_cell.length_a   1.000
_cell.length_b   1.000
_cell.length_c   1.000
_cell.angle_alpha   90.00
_cell.angle_beta   90.00
_cell.angle_gamma   90.00
#
_symmetry.space_group_name_H-M   'P 1'
#
loop_
_entity.id
_entity.type
_entity.pdbx_description
1 polymer ?
#
loop_
_entity_poly.entity_id
_entity_poly.type
_entity_poly.pdbx_seq_one_letter_code
_entity_poly.pdbx_strand_id
1 'polypeptide(L)'
;MENTPFIHIENLSYSYVGENEQPIPVLKDLSLNIREGEYVVILGHNGSGKSTFAKLLNLVIDDYTFAEGRIIVNGFDVMSPDLTDEDILELRRSVGMVFQNPDNQLVATMVEEDVAFGPENLGVPQPELRQRVDEALATVGMTEYAHHEPHRLSGGQKQRVAIAGIIAMKPRCMIFDESTAMLDPVGRKEVLETIEKLNREEGITVISITHYMDEAARADRVIVLSDGKLMLDGSPGEVFTHSDTLRKAGLDLPQCTAVSHYLITHGIPVCGEINTPEQCAEAILNAWKKV
;
A
#
# COMPACT_ATOMS: atom_id res chain seq x y z
N MET A 1 13.18 1.57 24.53
CA MET A 1 13.22 0.46 23.53
C MET A 1 13.66 1.12 22.24
N GLU A 2 14.78 0.72 21.66
CA GLU A 2 15.18 1.18 20.33
C GLU A 2 14.06 0.87 19.35
N ASN A 3 13.66 1.89 18.58
CA ASN A 3 12.53 1.83 17.67
C ASN A 3 12.95 1.07 16.40
N THR A 4 13.11 -0.27 16.51
CA THR A 4 13.50 -1.13 15.39
C THR A 4 12.41 -1.01 14.32
N PRO A 5 12.75 -0.65 13.08
CA PRO A 5 11.76 -0.54 12.01
C PRO A 5 11.14 -1.91 11.72
N PHE A 6 9.86 -1.93 11.34
CA PHE A 6 9.18 -3.15 10.90
C PHE A 6 9.76 -3.67 9.57
N ILE A 7 10.09 -2.72 8.66
CA ILE A 7 10.81 -3.00 7.41
C ILE A 7 12.07 -2.13 7.40
N HIS A 8 13.22 -2.77 7.17
CA HIS A 8 14.52 -2.11 7.01
C HIS A 8 15.18 -2.57 5.72
N ILE A 9 15.52 -1.64 4.88
CA ILE A 9 16.14 -1.88 3.57
C ILE A 9 17.43 -1.09 3.49
N GLU A 10 18.51 -1.78 3.11
CA GLU A 10 19.84 -1.21 3.01
C GLU A 10 20.46 -1.55 1.65
N ASN A 11 20.76 -0.51 0.86
CA ASN A 11 21.45 -0.56 -0.44
C ASN A 11 20.86 -1.61 -1.41
N LEU A 12 19.54 -1.80 -1.39
CA LEU A 12 18.86 -2.78 -2.22
C LEU A 12 18.98 -2.43 -3.71
N SER A 13 19.65 -3.31 -4.45
CA SER A 13 19.57 -3.36 -5.92
C SER A 13 18.98 -4.69 -6.33
N TYR A 14 18.05 -4.67 -7.29
CA TYR A 14 17.38 -5.88 -7.76
C TYR A 14 17.20 -5.88 -9.27
N SER A 15 17.49 -7.02 -9.90
CA SER A 15 17.26 -7.25 -11.33
C SER A 15 16.52 -8.57 -11.54
N TYR A 16 15.57 -8.58 -12.49
CA TYR A 16 15.00 -9.85 -12.96
C TYR A 16 15.99 -10.61 -13.83
N VAL A 17 15.85 -11.92 -13.86
CA VAL A 17 16.55 -12.80 -14.82
C VAL A 17 15.87 -12.64 -16.17
N GLY A 18 16.55 -12.04 -17.12
CA GLY A 18 16.08 -11.89 -18.50
C GLY A 18 16.42 -13.07 -19.39
N GLU A 19 16.11 -12.96 -20.68
CA GLU A 19 16.51 -13.93 -21.69
C GLU A 19 18.04 -14.06 -21.71
N ASN A 20 18.53 -15.29 -21.85
CA ASN A 20 19.97 -15.64 -21.79
C ASN A 20 20.67 -15.27 -20.46
N GLU A 21 19.94 -15.31 -19.34
CA GLU A 21 20.47 -15.03 -17.99
C GLU A 21 21.07 -13.62 -17.83
N GLN A 22 20.65 -12.67 -18.67
CA GLN A 22 21.08 -11.29 -18.52
C GLN A 22 20.23 -10.56 -17.46
N PRO A 23 20.85 -9.77 -16.54
CA PRO A 23 20.11 -9.04 -15.54
C PRO A 23 19.33 -7.87 -16.17
N ILE A 24 18.04 -7.76 -15.82
CA ILE A 24 17.19 -6.62 -16.15
C ILE A 24 17.02 -5.78 -14.90
N PRO A 25 17.76 -4.67 -14.73
CA PRO A 25 17.76 -3.90 -13.49
C PRO A 25 16.41 -3.17 -13.27
N VAL A 26 15.88 -3.29 -12.05
CA VAL A 26 14.60 -2.68 -11.66
C VAL A 26 14.74 -1.78 -10.44
N LEU A 27 15.43 -2.20 -9.38
CA LEU A 27 15.72 -1.38 -8.21
C LEU A 27 17.22 -1.09 -8.13
N LYS A 28 17.60 0.10 -7.67
CA LYS A 28 18.97 0.61 -7.71
C LYS A 28 19.29 1.38 -6.44
N ASP A 29 20.09 0.76 -5.56
CA ASP A 29 20.63 1.37 -4.35
C ASP A 29 19.54 2.01 -3.46
N LEU A 30 18.47 1.24 -3.20
CA LEU A 30 17.33 1.69 -2.41
C LEU A 30 17.60 1.46 -0.93
N SER A 31 17.53 2.51 -0.11
CA SER A 31 17.64 2.41 1.34
C SER A 31 16.49 3.17 1.99
N LEU A 32 15.71 2.50 2.84
CA LEU A 32 14.61 3.11 3.59
C LEU A 32 14.18 2.24 4.78
N ASN A 33 13.44 2.83 5.70
CA ASN A 33 12.85 2.15 6.85
C ASN A 33 11.34 2.43 6.86
N ILE A 34 10.52 1.46 7.26
CA ILE A 34 9.09 1.66 7.54
C ILE A 34 8.83 1.20 8.98
N ARG A 35 8.17 2.06 9.76
CA ARG A 35 7.84 1.77 11.16
C ARG A 35 6.56 0.96 11.24
N GLU A 36 6.41 0.22 12.33
CA GLU A 36 5.15 -0.45 12.62
C GLU A 36 4.03 0.58 12.84
N GLY A 37 2.85 0.29 12.28
CA GLY A 37 1.69 1.18 12.33
C GLY A 37 1.76 2.42 11.41
N GLU A 38 2.85 2.60 10.64
CA GLU A 38 2.98 3.72 9.69
C GLU A 38 2.10 3.48 8.45
N TYR A 39 1.41 4.52 7.96
CA TYR A 39 0.75 4.50 6.65
C TYR A 39 1.64 5.17 5.62
N VAL A 40 2.25 4.37 4.76
CA VAL A 40 3.17 4.80 3.71
C VAL A 40 2.53 4.66 2.34
N VAL A 41 2.61 5.71 1.52
CA VAL A 41 2.23 5.64 0.11
C VAL A 41 3.48 5.71 -0.76
N ILE A 42 3.58 4.77 -1.72
CA ILE A 42 4.66 4.73 -2.71
C ILE A 42 4.12 5.19 -4.06
N LEU A 43 4.62 6.32 -4.52
CA LEU A 43 4.30 6.93 -5.80
C LEU A 43 5.39 6.67 -6.85
N GLY A 44 5.03 6.72 -8.12
CA GLY A 44 5.95 6.66 -9.25
C GLY A 44 5.24 6.26 -10.53
N HIS A 45 5.86 6.52 -11.68
CA HIS A 45 5.34 6.10 -12.99
C HIS A 45 5.35 4.57 -13.16
N ASN A 46 4.64 4.06 -14.17
CA ASN A 46 4.65 2.64 -14.50
C ASN A 46 6.08 2.19 -14.87
N GLY A 47 6.52 1.06 -14.29
CA GLY A 47 7.88 0.55 -14.46
C GLY A 47 8.93 1.18 -13.53
N SER A 48 8.56 2.03 -12.58
CA SER A 48 9.51 2.61 -11.59
C SER A 48 9.99 1.64 -10.51
N GLY A 49 9.48 0.40 -10.48
CA GLY A 49 9.91 -0.65 -9.54
C GLY A 49 8.99 -0.88 -8.34
N LYS A 50 7.88 -0.13 -8.18
CA LYS A 50 6.98 -0.20 -7.00
C LYS A 50 6.44 -1.59 -6.70
N SER A 51 5.82 -2.24 -7.70
CA SER A 51 5.26 -3.59 -7.53
C SER A 51 6.35 -4.65 -7.31
N THR A 52 7.53 -4.47 -7.90
CA THR A 52 8.69 -5.33 -7.63
C THR A 52 9.13 -5.20 -6.18
N PHE A 53 9.27 -3.96 -5.70
CA PHE A 53 9.57 -3.68 -4.30
C PHE A 53 8.56 -4.34 -3.35
N ALA A 54 7.27 -4.15 -3.59
CA ALA A 54 6.20 -4.76 -2.79
C ALA A 54 6.28 -6.29 -2.74
N LYS A 55 6.51 -6.92 -3.89
CA LYS A 55 6.58 -8.39 -4.03
C LYS A 55 7.82 -9.00 -3.35
N LEU A 56 8.91 -8.25 -3.24
CA LEU A 56 10.09 -8.67 -2.49
C LEU A 56 9.83 -8.69 -0.98
N LEU A 57 8.99 -7.77 -0.46
CA LEU A 57 8.72 -7.67 0.97
C LEU A 57 7.91 -8.84 1.55
N ASN A 58 7.06 -9.49 0.74
CA ASN A 58 6.22 -10.59 1.19
C ASN A 58 6.54 -11.94 0.52
N LEU A 59 7.73 -12.05 -0.10
CA LEU A 59 8.22 -13.27 -0.75
C LEU A 59 7.28 -13.80 -1.87
N VAL A 60 6.57 -12.90 -2.58
CA VAL A 60 5.93 -13.25 -3.86
C VAL A 60 6.99 -13.40 -4.96
N ILE A 61 8.07 -12.62 -4.86
CA ILE A 61 9.32 -12.83 -5.59
C ILE A 61 10.30 -13.43 -4.59
N ASP A 62 10.83 -14.61 -4.90
CA ASP A 62 11.78 -15.38 -4.11
C ASP A 62 13.10 -15.70 -4.86
N ASP A 63 13.23 -15.17 -6.07
CA ASP A 63 14.50 -15.26 -6.84
C ASP A 63 15.35 -14.01 -6.59
N TYR A 64 16.43 -14.19 -5.82
CA TYR A 64 17.39 -13.15 -5.45
C TYR A 64 18.73 -13.30 -6.18
N THR A 65 18.80 -14.03 -7.30
CA THR A 65 20.04 -14.31 -8.05
C THR A 65 20.82 -13.03 -8.42
N PHE A 66 20.10 -11.95 -8.77
CA PHE A 66 20.68 -10.65 -9.09
C PHE A 66 20.20 -9.57 -8.11
N ALA A 67 20.19 -9.90 -6.83
CA ALA A 67 19.90 -8.96 -5.75
C ALA A 67 21.15 -8.64 -4.97
N GLU A 68 21.30 -7.38 -4.57
CA GLU A 68 22.36 -6.88 -3.68
C GLU A 68 21.74 -6.05 -2.56
N GLY A 69 22.46 -5.93 -1.44
CA GLY A 69 21.97 -5.20 -0.27
C GLY A 69 21.26 -6.11 0.72
N ARG A 70 20.29 -5.55 1.45
CA ARG A 70 19.59 -6.27 2.52
C ARG A 70 18.14 -5.83 2.65
N ILE A 71 17.25 -6.80 2.92
CA ILE A 71 15.84 -6.55 3.25
C ILE A 71 15.51 -7.29 4.53
N ILE A 72 15.18 -6.55 5.58
CA ILE A 72 14.69 -7.12 6.85
C ILE A 72 13.21 -6.76 6.98
N VAL A 73 12.35 -7.76 7.17
CA VAL A 73 10.91 -7.60 7.39
C VAL A 73 10.54 -8.35 8.65
N ASN A 74 9.94 -7.65 9.62
CA ASN A 74 9.55 -8.22 10.91
C ASN A 74 10.71 -8.99 11.61
N GLY A 75 11.95 -8.51 11.45
CA GLY A 75 13.16 -9.13 12.00
C GLY A 75 13.79 -10.26 11.16
N PHE A 76 13.13 -10.70 10.09
CA PHE A 76 13.65 -11.72 9.17
C PHE A 76 14.41 -11.06 8.02
N ASP A 77 15.61 -11.53 7.73
CA ASP A 77 16.34 -11.16 6.51
C ASP A 77 15.80 -11.99 5.34
N VAL A 78 14.96 -11.37 4.49
CA VAL A 78 14.24 -12.09 3.42
C VAL A 78 15.15 -12.59 2.30
N MET A 79 16.39 -12.09 2.23
CA MET A 79 17.39 -12.51 1.25
C MET A 79 18.35 -13.58 1.81
N SER A 80 18.19 -13.97 3.08
CA SER A 80 19.04 -14.96 3.71
C SER A 80 18.81 -16.36 3.13
N PRO A 81 19.88 -17.09 2.73
CA PRO A 81 19.75 -18.49 2.32
C PRO A 81 19.41 -19.42 3.49
N ASP A 82 19.51 -18.94 4.73
CA ASP A 82 19.25 -19.70 5.95
C ASP A 82 17.79 -19.61 6.43
N LEU A 83 16.89 -18.92 5.68
CA LEU A 83 15.47 -18.88 6.00
C LEU A 83 14.87 -20.29 5.97
N THR A 84 14.23 -20.66 7.08
CA THR A 84 13.49 -21.92 7.17
C THR A 84 12.07 -21.78 6.59
N ASP A 85 11.42 -22.90 6.29
CA ASP A 85 10.02 -22.91 5.87
C ASP A 85 9.10 -22.29 6.95
N GLU A 86 9.45 -22.42 8.22
CA GLU A 86 8.73 -21.80 9.35
C GLU A 86 8.89 -20.28 9.33
N ASP A 87 10.08 -19.75 9.07
CA ASP A 87 10.35 -18.31 8.94
C ASP A 87 9.58 -17.73 7.76
N ILE A 88 9.55 -18.41 6.62
CA ILE A 88 8.81 -18.01 5.42
C ILE A 88 7.31 -17.96 5.72
N LEU A 89 6.78 -18.95 6.42
CA LEU A 89 5.37 -19.00 6.81
C LEU A 89 5.01 -17.84 7.76
N GLU A 90 5.85 -17.57 8.77
CA GLU A 90 5.63 -16.45 9.70
C GLU A 90 5.74 -15.10 9.00
N LEU A 91 6.66 -14.95 8.06
CA LEU A 91 6.80 -13.74 7.26
C LEU A 91 5.55 -13.51 6.38
N ARG A 92 5.06 -14.53 5.68
CA ARG A 92 3.82 -14.48 4.89
C ARG A 92 2.57 -14.25 5.73
N ARG A 93 2.56 -14.71 6.97
CA ARG A 93 1.52 -14.41 7.95
C ARG A 93 1.56 -12.95 8.37
N SER A 94 2.78 -12.40 8.59
CA SER A 94 2.95 -11.03 9.09
C SER A 94 2.72 -9.95 8.02
N VAL A 95 2.93 -10.25 6.75
CA VAL A 95 2.79 -9.31 5.62
C VAL A 95 1.81 -9.84 4.59
N GLY A 96 0.61 -9.28 4.55
CA GLY A 96 -0.39 -9.58 3.54
C GLY A 96 -0.28 -8.67 2.32
N MET A 97 -0.67 -9.16 1.15
CA MET A 97 -0.69 -8.36 -0.09
C MET A 97 -2.04 -8.44 -0.79
N VAL A 98 -2.55 -7.27 -1.18
CA VAL A 98 -3.78 -7.10 -1.96
C VAL A 98 -3.38 -6.63 -3.35
N PHE A 99 -3.77 -7.39 -4.38
CA PHE A 99 -3.39 -7.11 -5.77
C PHE A 99 -4.38 -6.15 -6.46
N GLN A 100 -3.93 -5.59 -7.58
CA GLN A 100 -4.68 -4.65 -8.40
C GLN A 100 -6.02 -5.22 -8.89
N ASN A 101 -6.02 -6.47 -9.35
CA ASN A 101 -7.22 -7.13 -9.86
C ASN A 101 -7.74 -8.18 -8.87
N PRO A 102 -8.88 -7.93 -8.20
CA PRO A 102 -9.45 -8.89 -7.25
C PRO A 102 -9.88 -10.21 -7.91
N ASP A 103 -10.23 -10.24 -9.20
CA ASP A 103 -10.61 -11.48 -9.90
C ASP A 103 -9.44 -12.48 -9.98
N ASN A 104 -8.19 -12.01 -9.87
CA ASN A 104 -7.02 -12.89 -9.82
C ASN A 104 -6.71 -13.39 -8.40
N GLN A 105 -7.35 -12.81 -7.38
CA GLN A 105 -7.10 -13.14 -5.98
C GLN A 105 -8.21 -14.03 -5.39
N LEU A 106 -9.47 -13.82 -5.81
CA LEU A 106 -10.62 -14.60 -5.35
C LEU A 106 -10.67 -15.96 -6.05
N VAL A 107 -10.68 -17.04 -5.27
CA VAL A 107 -10.55 -18.43 -5.78
C VAL A 107 -11.74 -19.32 -5.39
N ALA A 108 -12.50 -18.98 -4.34
CA ALA A 108 -13.61 -19.78 -3.84
C ALA A 108 -14.93 -19.47 -4.56
N THR A 109 -15.89 -20.35 -4.37
CA THR A 109 -17.25 -20.21 -4.94
C THR A 109 -18.16 -19.32 -4.10
N MET A 110 -17.86 -19.16 -2.81
CA MET A 110 -18.58 -18.33 -1.86
C MET A 110 -17.62 -17.35 -1.16
N VAL A 111 -18.13 -16.16 -0.84
CA VAL A 111 -17.35 -15.09 -0.19
C VAL A 111 -16.75 -15.54 1.13
N GLU A 112 -17.53 -16.19 2.01
CA GLU A 112 -17.01 -16.64 3.30
C GLU A 112 -15.93 -17.72 3.19
N GLU A 113 -16.04 -18.61 2.16
CA GLU A 113 -15.03 -19.62 1.86
C GLU A 113 -13.72 -18.97 1.37
N ASP A 114 -13.83 -17.92 0.57
CA ASP A 114 -12.67 -17.18 0.07
C ASP A 114 -11.93 -16.46 1.21
N VAL A 115 -12.68 -15.84 2.12
CA VAL A 115 -12.11 -15.19 3.31
C VAL A 115 -11.49 -16.21 4.27
N ALA A 116 -12.05 -17.43 4.37
CA ALA A 116 -11.53 -18.52 5.19
C ALA A 116 -10.23 -19.13 4.62
N PHE A 117 -10.01 -19.04 3.32
CA PHE A 117 -8.92 -19.74 2.61
C PHE A 117 -7.53 -19.48 3.19
N GLY A 118 -7.19 -18.21 3.47
CA GLY A 118 -5.91 -17.83 4.06
C GLY A 118 -5.71 -18.42 5.47
N PRO A 119 -6.61 -18.16 6.43
CA PRO A 119 -6.54 -18.72 7.77
C PRO A 119 -6.55 -20.25 7.82
N GLU A 120 -7.29 -20.93 6.95
CA GLU A 120 -7.29 -22.40 6.83
C GLU A 120 -5.91 -22.92 6.46
N ASN A 121 -5.24 -22.31 5.47
CA ASN A 121 -3.89 -22.67 5.08
C ASN A 121 -2.85 -22.41 6.18
N LEU A 122 -3.15 -21.48 7.10
CA LEU A 122 -2.35 -21.22 8.29
C LEU A 122 -2.67 -22.18 9.46
N GLY A 123 -3.59 -23.13 9.26
CA GLY A 123 -3.97 -24.12 10.28
C GLY A 123 -4.79 -23.56 11.44
N VAL A 124 -5.50 -22.45 11.24
CA VAL A 124 -6.37 -21.86 12.28
C VAL A 124 -7.52 -22.83 12.61
N PRO A 125 -7.75 -23.21 13.88
CA PRO A 125 -8.78 -24.17 14.26
C PRO A 125 -10.19 -23.62 14.06
N GLN A 126 -11.17 -24.49 13.77
CA GLN A 126 -12.53 -24.11 13.36
C GLN A 126 -13.27 -23.07 14.24
N PRO A 127 -13.28 -23.10 15.57
CA PRO A 127 -13.98 -22.07 16.34
C PRO A 127 -13.39 -20.67 16.09
N GLU A 128 -12.07 -20.56 16.04
CA GLU A 128 -11.36 -19.31 15.79
C GLU A 128 -11.48 -18.88 14.33
N LEU A 129 -11.40 -19.82 13.40
CA LEU A 129 -11.55 -19.57 11.96
C LEU A 129 -12.86 -18.83 11.65
N ARG A 130 -14.00 -19.36 12.15
CA ARG A 130 -15.31 -18.74 11.93
C ARG A 130 -15.34 -17.32 12.49
N GLN A 131 -14.83 -17.12 13.70
CA GLN A 131 -14.77 -15.80 14.31
C GLN A 131 -13.95 -14.82 13.46
N ARG A 132 -12.78 -15.23 12.96
CA ARG A 132 -11.92 -14.39 12.12
C ARG A 132 -12.59 -13.99 10.81
N VAL A 133 -13.31 -14.92 10.19
CA VAL A 133 -14.08 -14.66 8.96
C VAL A 133 -15.18 -13.63 9.20
N ASP A 134 -15.96 -13.81 10.27
CA ASP A 134 -17.05 -12.90 10.61
C ASP A 134 -16.54 -11.49 10.94
N GLU A 135 -15.47 -11.39 11.75
CA GLU A 135 -14.81 -10.13 12.09
C GLU A 135 -14.27 -9.43 10.84
N ALA A 136 -13.58 -10.17 9.96
CA ALA A 136 -13.01 -9.61 8.73
C ALA A 136 -14.09 -9.08 7.78
N LEU A 137 -15.16 -9.85 7.56
CA LEU A 137 -16.30 -9.42 6.74
C LEU A 137 -17.01 -8.18 7.33
N ALA A 138 -17.14 -8.12 8.65
CA ALA A 138 -17.72 -6.95 9.34
C ALA A 138 -16.83 -5.71 9.18
N THR A 139 -15.51 -5.85 9.30
CA THR A 139 -14.54 -4.75 9.15
C THR A 139 -14.64 -4.08 7.79
N VAL A 140 -14.83 -4.86 6.71
CA VAL A 140 -14.96 -4.34 5.35
C VAL A 140 -16.40 -4.07 4.90
N GLY A 141 -17.40 -4.24 5.78
CA GLY A 141 -18.82 -4.01 5.48
C GLY A 141 -19.41 -5.02 4.46
N MET A 142 -18.96 -6.28 4.51
CA MET A 142 -19.38 -7.33 3.57
C MET A 142 -20.14 -8.50 4.22
N THR A 143 -20.58 -8.36 5.47
CA THR A 143 -21.28 -9.43 6.23
C THR A 143 -22.51 -9.98 5.50
N GLU A 144 -23.32 -9.10 4.89
CA GLU A 144 -24.54 -9.51 4.17
C GLU A 144 -24.24 -10.33 2.89
N TYR A 145 -23.01 -10.24 2.40
CA TYR A 145 -22.55 -10.92 1.19
C TYR A 145 -21.83 -12.23 1.47
N ALA A 146 -21.72 -12.68 2.73
CA ALA A 146 -20.97 -13.88 3.13
C ALA A 146 -21.31 -15.12 2.27
N HIS A 147 -22.61 -15.34 1.98
CA HIS A 147 -23.10 -16.47 1.20
C HIS A 147 -23.31 -16.15 -0.29
N HIS A 148 -22.78 -15.03 -0.79
CA HIS A 148 -22.86 -14.69 -2.21
C HIS A 148 -21.69 -15.29 -2.98
N GLU A 149 -21.93 -15.49 -4.28
CA GLU A 149 -20.89 -15.90 -5.22
C GLU A 149 -20.06 -14.68 -5.63
N PRO A 150 -18.70 -14.70 -5.53
CA PRO A 150 -17.86 -13.55 -5.83
C PRO A 150 -18.09 -12.92 -7.21
N HIS A 151 -18.44 -13.74 -8.22
CA HIS A 151 -18.69 -13.22 -9.57
C HIS A 151 -19.92 -12.32 -9.70
N ARG A 152 -20.84 -12.31 -8.71
CA ARG A 152 -22.02 -11.44 -8.67
C ARG A 152 -21.75 -10.09 -7.98
N LEU A 153 -20.55 -9.90 -7.45
CA LEU A 153 -20.18 -8.68 -6.75
C LEU A 153 -19.66 -7.61 -7.72
N SER A 154 -19.84 -6.34 -7.36
CA SER A 154 -19.16 -5.22 -8.03
C SER A 154 -17.64 -5.28 -7.81
N GLY A 155 -16.85 -4.59 -8.63
CA GLY A 155 -15.40 -4.53 -8.47
C GLY A 155 -14.97 -4.07 -7.07
N GLY A 156 -15.60 -3.01 -6.52
CA GLY A 156 -15.32 -2.52 -5.17
C GLY A 156 -15.70 -3.54 -4.07
N GLN A 157 -16.80 -4.28 -4.24
CA GLN A 157 -17.17 -5.36 -3.32
C GLN A 157 -16.17 -6.52 -3.38
N LYS A 158 -15.75 -6.95 -4.58
CA LYS A 158 -14.72 -7.97 -4.75
C LYS A 158 -13.40 -7.56 -4.08
N GLN A 159 -13.01 -6.30 -4.23
CA GLN A 159 -11.79 -5.78 -3.61
C GLN A 159 -11.89 -5.81 -2.09
N ARG A 160 -13.03 -5.44 -1.50
CA ARG A 160 -13.25 -5.56 -0.06
C ARG A 160 -13.24 -7.00 0.43
N VAL A 161 -13.75 -7.96 -0.34
CA VAL A 161 -13.64 -9.37 -0.01
C VAL A 161 -12.18 -9.84 -0.03
N ALA A 162 -11.41 -9.44 -1.04
CA ALA A 162 -9.97 -9.73 -1.11
C ALA A 162 -9.22 -9.15 0.10
N ILE A 163 -9.55 -7.92 0.53
CA ILE A 163 -9.02 -7.30 1.75
C ILE A 163 -9.42 -8.12 2.99
N ALA A 164 -10.69 -8.54 3.09
CA ALA A 164 -11.16 -9.37 4.21
C ALA A 164 -10.38 -10.68 4.34
N GLY A 165 -10.09 -11.36 3.21
CA GLY A 165 -9.26 -12.58 3.19
C GLY A 165 -7.86 -12.36 3.79
N ILE A 166 -7.27 -11.20 3.54
CA ILE A 166 -5.97 -10.84 4.15
C ILE A 166 -6.13 -10.48 5.64
N ILE A 167 -7.15 -9.69 6.01
CA ILE A 167 -7.40 -9.30 7.42
C ILE A 167 -7.62 -10.56 8.30
N ALA A 168 -8.34 -11.57 7.79
CA ALA A 168 -8.62 -12.79 8.51
C ALA A 168 -7.35 -13.57 8.93
N MET A 169 -6.23 -13.37 8.24
CA MET A 169 -4.93 -13.90 8.63
C MET A 169 -4.29 -13.13 9.80
N LYS A 170 -4.82 -11.96 10.20
CA LYS A 170 -4.32 -11.04 11.23
C LYS A 170 -2.87 -10.59 10.97
N PRO A 171 -2.59 -9.98 9.79
CA PRO A 171 -1.25 -9.51 9.47
C PRO A 171 -0.88 -8.26 10.29
N ARG A 172 0.43 -8.01 10.46
CA ARG A 172 0.96 -6.77 11.04
C ARG A 172 1.16 -5.67 10.00
N CYS A 173 1.29 -6.07 8.72
CA CYS A 173 1.45 -5.17 7.60
C CYS A 173 0.58 -5.61 6.42
N MET A 174 -0.05 -4.66 5.74
CA MET A 174 -0.78 -4.90 4.50
C MET A 174 -0.22 -4.04 3.38
N ILE A 175 0.09 -4.68 2.27
CA ILE A 175 0.56 -4.03 1.05
C ILE A 175 -0.58 -4.01 0.04
N PHE A 176 -0.91 -2.83 -0.49
CA PHE A 176 -1.93 -2.61 -1.50
C PHE A 176 -1.26 -2.20 -2.82
N ASP A 177 -1.19 -3.10 -3.79
CA ASP A 177 -0.56 -2.83 -5.10
C ASP A 177 -1.61 -2.37 -6.10
N GLU A 178 -1.76 -1.04 -6.26
CA GLU A 178 -2.75 -0.39 -7.13
C GLU A 178 -4.20 -0.91 -6.95
N SER A 179 -4.56 -1.30 -5.74
CA SER A 179 -5.81 -1.99 -5.41
C SER A 179 -7.09 -1.18 -5.66
N THR A 180 -6.97 0.11 -5.94
CA THR A 180 -8.09 1.02 -6.24
C THR A 180 -8.20 1.40 -7.72
N ALA A 181 -7.21 1.03 -8.55
CA ALA A 181 -7.08 1.51 -9.92
C ALA A 181 -8.22 1.06 -10.86
N MET A 182 -8.84 -0.09 -10.58
CA MET A 182 -9.92 -0.66 -11.40
C MET A 182 -11.33 -0.36 -10.85
N LEU A 183 -11.43 0.48 -9.82
CA LEU A 183 -12.69 0.75 -9.14
C LEU A 183 -13.35 2.04 -9.65
N ASP A 184 -14.67 2.05 -9.63
CA ASP A 184 -15.45 3.28 -9.79
C ASP A 184 -15.23 4.23 -8.59
N PRO A 185 -15.58 5.51 -8.70
CA PRO A 185 -15.30 6.48 -7.63
C PRO A 185 -15.89 6.13 -6.26
N VAL A 186 -17.05 5.46 -6.24
CA VAL A 186 -17.72 5.06 -4.99
C VAL A 186 -16.95 3.89 -4.35
N GLY A 187 -16.71 2.82 -5.12
CA GLY A 187 -15.95 1.66 -4.64
C GLY A 187 -14.53 2.03 -4.21
N ARG A 188 -13.87 2.96 -4.93
CA ARG A 188 -12.56 3.48 -4.54
C ARG A 188 -12.60 4.17 -3.18
N LYS A 189 -13.59 5.04 -2.94
CA LYS A 189 -13.77 5.72 -1.66
C LYS A 189 -13.95 4.73 -0.52
N GLU A 190 -14.83 3.73 -0.70
CA GLU A 190 -15.11 2.70 0.31
C GLU A 190 -13.87 1.87 0.65
N VAL A 191 -13.04 1.52 -0.35
CA VAL A 191 -11.79 0.79 -0.13
C VAL A 191 -10.77 1.66 0.61
N LEU A 192 -10.61 2.93 0.25
CA LEU A 192 -9.71 3.87 0.94
C LEU A 192 -10.12 4.09 2.40
N GLU A 193 -11.42 4.26 2.68
CA GLU A 193 -11.94 4.35 4.05
C GLU A 193 -11.65 3.08 4.85
N THR A 194 -11.73 1.91 4.21
CA THR A 194 -11.36 0.63 4.83
C THR A 194 -9.86 0.59 5.17
N ILE A 195 -8.99 1.00 4.24
CA ILE A 195 -7.54 1.04 4.44
C ILE A 195 -7.18 2.00 5.60
N GLU A 196 -7.77 3.19 5.63
CA GLU A 196 -7.57 4.16 6.70
C GLU A 196 -8.00 3.60 8.07
N LYS A 197 -9.15 2.94 8.13
CA LYS A 197 -9.65 2.29 9.34
C LYS A 197 -8.68 1.22 9.85
N LEU A 198 -8.20 0.33 8.98
CA LEU A 198 -7.23 -0.71 9.34
C LEU A 198 -5.95 -0.12 9.94
N ASN A 199 -5.45 0.98 9.39
CA ASN A 199 -4.28 1.65 9.93
C ASN A 199 -4.59 2.38 11.24
N ARG A 200 -5.61 3.27 11.27
CA ARG A 200 -5.86 4.18 12.39
C ARG A 200 -6.48 3.51 13.61
N GLU A 201 -7.39 2.55 13.39
CA GLU A 201 -8.14 1.90 14.48
C GLU A 201 -7.51 0.56 14.90
N GLU A 202 -6.97 -0.21 13.96
CA GLU A 202 -6.41 -1.53 14.23
C GLU A 202 -4.87 -1.54 14.31
N GLY A 203 -4.22 -0.41 14.00
CA GLY A 203 -2.77 -0.23 14.12
C GLY A 203 -1.95 -1.02 13.10
N ILE A 204 -2.57 -1.51 12.02
CA ILE A 204 -1.89 -2.25 10.96
C ILE A 204 -0.98 -1.32 10.17
N THR A 205 0.27 -1.74 9.92
CA THR A 205 1.17 -1.04 9.00
C THR A 205 0.61 -1.12 7.58
N VAL A 206 0.52 0.00 6.88
CA VAL A 206 -0.03 0.05 5.53
C VAL A 206 1.02 0.57 4.55
N ILE A 207 1.21 -0.16 3.46
CA ILE A 207 1.99 0.27 2.30
C ILE A 207 1.06 0.28 1.10
N SER A 208 0.70 1.46 0.60
CA SER A 208 -0.16 1.61 -0.57
C SER A 208 0.65 2.07 -1.77
N ILE A 209 0.64 1.29 -2.84
CA ILE A 209 1.22 1.65 -4.13
C ILE A 209 0.10 2.22 -4.98
N THR A 210 0.29 3.46 -5.45
CA THR A 210 -0.70 4.13 -6.27
C THR A 210 -0.05 5.17 -7.19
N HIS A 211 -0.79 5.61 -8.19
CA HIS A 211 -0.45 6.79 -8.99
C HIS A 211 -1.42 7.96 -8.73
N TYR A 212 -2.35 7.78 -7.78
CA TYR A 212 -3.31 8.81 -7.41
C TYR A 212 -2.78 9.68 -6.27
N MET A 213 -2.62 10.96 -6.55
CA MET A 213 -2.06 11.94 -5.61
C MET A 213 -2.98 12.22 -4.41
N ASP A 214 -4.29 12.08 -4.57
CA ASP A 214 -5.28 12.23 -3.50
C ASP A 214 -5.22 11.09 -2.47
N GLU A 215 -4.78 9.90 -2.86
CA GLU A 215 -4.48 8.81 -1.92
C GLU A 215 -3.22 9.12 -1.10
N ALA A 216 -2.17 9.60 -1.78
CA ALA A 216 -0.92 9.98 -1.12
C ALA A 216 -1.10 11.12 -0.09
N ALA A 217 -2.06 12.02 -0.33
CA ALA A 217 -2.38 13.10 0.59
C ALA A 217 -2.92 12.65 1.95
N ARG A 218 -3.37 11.40 2.07
CA ARG A 218 -3.95 10.81 3.30
C ARG A 218 -2.94 10.03 4.15
N ALA A 219 -1.76 9.75 3.59
CA ALA A 219 -0.72 8.96 4.24
C ALA A 219 0.03 9.75 5.32
N ASP A 220 0.73 9.04 6.21
CA ASP A 220 1.68 9.66 7.13
C ASP A 220 2.97 10.03 6.40
N ARG A 221 3.33 9.25 5.37
CA ARG A 221 4.59 9.40 4.62
C ARG A 221 4.40 9.01 3.16
N VAL A 222 5.07 9.75 2.30
CA VAL A 222 5.08 9.51 0.85
C VAL A 222 6.50 9.25 0.39
N ILE A 223 6.66 8.15 -0.34
CA ILE A 223 7.91 7.75 -0.98
C ILE A 223 7.72 7.86 -2.49
N VAL A 224 8.62 8.54 -3.20
CA VAL A 224 8.57 8.65 -4.66
C VAL A 224 9.70 7.83 -5.26
N LEU A 225 9.34 6.85 -6.08
CA LEU A 225 10.27 6.03 -6.86
C LEU A 225 10.25 6.44 -8.33
N SER A 226 11.42 6.62 -8.93
CA SER A 226 11.59 6.80 -10.37
C SER A 226 12.82 6.04 -10.86
N ASP A 227 12.67 5.29 -11.96
CA ASP A 227 13.74 4.48 -12.56
C ASP A 227 14.49 3.57 -11.58
N GLY A 228 13.75 3.03 -10.61
CA GLY A 228 14.27 2.14 -9.57
C GLY A 228 14.98 2.84 -8.41
N LYS A 229 14.95 4.17 -8.33
CA LYS A 229 15.62 4.96 -7.29
C LYS A 229 14.63 5.70 -6.40
N LEU A 230 15.02 5.91 -5.15
CA LEU A 230 14.34 6.80 -4.21
C LEU A 230 14.61 8.24 -4.62
N MET A 231 13.57 9.00 -4.97
CA MET A 231 13.66 10.40 -5.37
C MET A 231 13.27 11.35 -4.24
N LEU A 232 12.18 11.05 -3.55
CA LEU A 232 11.67 11.85 -2.42
C LEU A 232 11.15 10.90 -1.35
N ASP A 233 11.25 11.34 -0.09
CA ASP A 233 10.80 10.63 1.09
C ASP A 233 10.50 11.64 2.20
N GLY A 234 9.25 11.72 2.64
CA GLY A 234 8.81 12.69 3.64
C GLY A 234 7.29 12.69 3.85
N SER A 235 6.80 13.62 4.65
CA SER A 235 5.36 13.85 4.77
C SER A 235 4.75 14.29 3.44
N PRO A 236 3.42 14.09 3.22
CA PRO A 236 2.76 14.59 2.01
C PRO A 236 3.04 16.08 1.75
N GLY A 237 2.96 16.92 2.79
CA GLY A 237 3.24 18.35 2.69
C GLY A 237 4.65 18.64 2.20
N GLU A 238 5.67 17.96 2.72
CA GLU A 238 7.07 18.12 2.28
C GLU A 238 7.24 17.66 0.83
N VAL A 239 6.77 16.45 0.48
CA VAL A 239 6.94 15.87 -0.87
C VAL A 239 6.26 16.73 -1.93
N PHE A 240 5.06 17.26 -1.68
CA PHE A 240 4.31 18.05 -2.64
C PHE A 240 4.88 19.46 -2.86
N THR A 241 5.79 19.94 -2.01
CA THR A 241 6.55 21.18 -2.29
C THR A 241 7.55 20.99 -3.45
N HIS A 242 7.99 19.77 -3.71
CA HIS A 242 8.98 19.44 -4.74
C HIS A 242 8.35 19.20 -6.14
N SER A 243 7.52 20.15 -6.61
CA SER A 243 6.75 20.03 -7.84
C SER A 243 7.58 19.66 -9.09
N ASP A 244 8.79 20.21 -9.21
CA ASP A 244 9.68 19.94 -10.35
C ASP A 244 10.23 18.50 -10.32
N THR A 245 10.52 17.97 -9.14
CA THR A 245 10.97 16.59 -8.96
C THR A 245 9.83 15.62 -9.26
N LEU A 246 8.61 15.90 -8.77
CA LEU A 246 7.41 15.13 -9.07
C LEU A 246 7.13 15.06 -10.57
N ARG A 247 7.18 16.21 -11.27
CA ARG A 247 7.00 16.26 -12.74
C ARG A 247 8.06 15.44 -13.47
N LYS A 248 9.33 15.48 -13.05
CA LYS A 248 10.41 14.64 -13.61
C LYS A 248 10.15 13.16 -13.40
N ALA A 249 9.51 12.80 -12.29
CA ALA A 249 9.06 11.42 -12.00
C ALA A 249 7.74 11.05 -12.73
N GLY A 250 7.22 11.91 -13.62
CA GLY A 250 5.96 11.67 -14.34
C GLY A 250 4.71 11.78 -13.47
N LEU A 251 4.78 12.52 -12.36
CA LEU A 251 3.70 12.72 -11.40
C LEU A 251 3.23 14.19 -11.42
N ASP A 252 1.92 14.39 -11.23
CA ASP A 252 1.35 15.71 -11.02
C ASP A 252 1.25 16.03 -9.51
N LEU A 253 0.85 17.26 -9.18
CA LEU A 253 0.47 17.64 -7.81
C LEU A 253 -0.99 17.24 -7.53
N PRO A 254 -1.36 16.99 -6.24
CA PRO A 254 -2.76 16.94 -5.85
C PRO A 254 -3.49 18.21 -6.34
N GLN A 255 -4.72 18.06 -6.79
CA GLN A 255 -5.49 19.20 -7.33
C GLN A 255 -5.58 20.36 -6.33
N CYS A 256 -5.78 20.06 -5.05
CA CYS A 256 -5.87 21.06 -4.00
C CYS A 256 -4.55 21.80 -3.78
N THR A 257 -3.43 21.09 -3.83
CA THR A 257 -2.09 21.69 -3.73
C THR A 257 -1.80 22.57 -4.96
N ALA A 258 -2.17 22.12 -6.17
CA ALA A 258 -2.02 22.92 -7.39
C ALA A 258 -2.85 24.20 -7.34
N VAL A 259 -4.12 24.15 -6.89
CA VAL A 259 -4.98 25.32 -6.70
C VAL A 259 -4.38 26.27 -5.67
N SER A 260 -3.89 25.75 -4.55
CA SER A 260 -3.23 26.56 -3.52
C SER A 260 -2.01 27.32 -4.05
N HIS A 261 -1.13 26.64 -4.78
CA HIS A 261 0.04 27.27 -5.42
C HIS A 261 -0.38 28.33 -6.43
N TYR A 262 -1.43 28.06 -7.24
CA TYR A 262 -1.97 29.06 -8.17
C TYR A 262 -2.46 30.30 -7.45
N LEU A 263 -3.23 30.16 -6.37
CA LEU A 263 -3.75 31.28 -5.60
C LEU A 263 -2.64 32.10 -4.97
N ILE A 264 -1.62 31.45 -4.37
CA ILE A 264 -0.46 32.13 -3.76
C ILE A 264 0.30 32.95 -4.81
N THR A 265 0.56 32.39 -6.00
CA THR A 265 1.27 33.09 -7.08
C THR A 265 0.49 34.26 -7.66
N HIS A 266 -0.84 34.29 -7.48
CA HIS A 266 -1.70 35.40 -7.88
C HIS A 266 -2.03 36.38 -6.73
N GLY A 267 -1.27 36.31 -5.62
CA GLY A 267 -1.38 37.28 -4.52
C GLY A 267 -2.52 37.01 -3.53
N ILE A 268 -3.14 35.85 -3.58
CA ILE A 268 -4.15 35.42 -2.58
C ILE A 268 -3.41 34.60 -1.51
N PRO A 269 -3.25 35.12 -0.27
CA PRO A 269 -2.49 34.47 0.78
C PRO A 269 -3.25 33.31 1.39
N VAL A 270 -3.19 32.17 0.75
CA VAL A 270 -3.70 30.90 1.30
C VAL A 270 -2.59 30.29 2.16
N CYS A 271 -2.87 30.04 3.43
CA CYS A 271 -1.88 29.57 4.41
C CYS A 271 -2.20 28.15 4.87
N GLY A 272 -1.17 27.35 5.10
CA GLY A 272 -1.23 25.98 5.63
C GLY A 272 -0.84 24.92 4.61
N GLU A 273 -0.68 23.69 5.10
CA GLU A 273 -0.56 22.51 4.25
C GLU A 273 -1.94 22.18 3.68
N ILE A 274 -2.04 22.20 2.34
CA ILE A 274 -3.32 22.00 1.63
C ILE A 274 -3.16 20.78 0.72
N ASN A 275 -3.51 19.65 1.29
CA ASN A 275 -3.40 18.35 0.63
C ASN A 275 -4.77 17.73 0.32
N THR A 276 -5.85 18.20 1.01
CA THR A 276 -7.20 17.69 0.82
C THR A 276 -8.19 18.79 0.37
N PRO A 277 -9.31 18.42 -0.29
CA PRO A 277 -10.36 19.38 -0.68
C PRO A 277 -10.92 20.19 0.49
N GLU A 278 -11.08 19.58 1.67
CA GLU A 278 -11.59 20.21 2.87
C GLU A 278 -10.62 21.29 3.37
N GLN A 279 -9.32 20.98 3.46
CA GLN A 279 -8.27 21.93 3.81
C GLN A 279 -8.22 23.09 2.81
N CYS A 280 -8.36 22.80 1.51
CA CYS A 280 -8.38 23.80 0.45
C CYS A 280 -9.56 24.76 0.61
N ALA A 281 -10.76 24.22 0.81
CA ALA A 281 -11.97 25.02 1.00
C ALA A 281 -11.86 25.92 2.25
N GLU A 282 -11.39 25.39 3.36
CA GLU A 282 -11.19 26.14 4.61
C GLU A 282 -10.16 27.27 4.43
N ALA A 283 -9.04 26.98 3.81
CA ALA A 283 -7.98 27.95 3.58
C ALA A 283 -8.44 29.11 2.66
N ILE A 284 -9.22 28.80 1.59
CA ILE A 284 -9.82 29.82 0.72
C ILE A 284 -10.82 30.68 1.48
N LEU A 285 -11.71 30.06 2.27
CA LEU A 285 -12.69 30.79 3.09
C LEU A 285 -12.00 31.72 4.11
N ASN A 286 -10.91 31.28 4.71
CA ASN A 286 -10.13 32.06 5.66
C ASN A 286 -9.37 33.23 4.98
N ALA A 287 -8.87 33.02 3.76
CA ALA A 287 -8.27 34.09 2.97
C ALA A 287 -9.33 35.14 2.55
N TRP A 288 -10.51 34.69 2.11
CA TRP A 288 -11.63 35.58 1.73
C TRP A 288 -12.12 36.45 2.88
N LYS A 289 -12.19 35.96 4.11
CA LYS A 289 -12.61 36.74 5.29
C LYS A 289 -11.62 37.82 5.71
N LYS A 290 -10.40 37.80 5.18
CA LYS A 290 -9.33 38.76 5.50
C LYS A 290 -9.22 39.88 4.45
N VAL A 291 -9.94 39.77 3.35
CA VAL A 291 -10.06 40.80 2.30
C VAL A 291 -11.34 41.62 2.55
#